data_8f59d98bc767eaa4f8860334221f6bda
#
_entry.id   8f59d98bc767eaa4f8860334221f6bda
#
_cell.length_a   1.000
_cell.length_b   1.000
_cell.length_c   1.000
_cell.angle_alpha   90.00
_cell.angle_beta   90.00
_cell.angle_gamma   90.00
#
_symmetry.space_group_name_H-M   'P 1'
#
loop_
_entity.id
_entity.type
_entity.pdbx_description
1 polymer ?
#
loop_
_entity_poly.entity_id
_entity_poly.type
_entity_poly.pdbx_seq_one_letter_code
_entity_poly.pdbx_strand_id
1 'polypeptide(L)'
;MQMFDLETLISQAYNTLDYWFWAPILSWIGLYFWFFRVSYPRYLRKLVNKGVKWAIMPKWKGYWLPLDILFTLLMALFSAVPAIWAIQKWLDFPWYYGFAVSPLFLLLGIVFCHSAKRKAARLYQSAYFYEYRRVRYESEVKGIFRSETDVQNHTVWSFTKKLKNAEAHGRLWKYINAMAKTKKIPPDVLAQTMI
;
A
#
# COMPACT_ATOMS: atom_id res chain seq x y z
N MET A 1 37.77 -26.58 20.02
CA MET A 1 36.60 -26.41 19.14
C MET A 1 35.39 -26.79 19.99
N GLN A 2 34.76 -25.78 20.67
CA GLN A 2 33.58 -26.02 21.50
C GLN A 2 32.42 -26.33 20.54
N MET A 3 31.91 -27.54 20.60
CA MET A 3 30.64 -27.90 19.96
C MET A 3 29.57 -26.93 20.52
N PHE A 4 29.05 -26.06 19.68
CA PHE A 4 27.90 -25.25 20.02
C PHE A 4 26.73 -26.18 20.32
N ASP A 5 26.43 -26.33 21.59
CA ASP A 5 25.31 -27.15 22.04
C ASP A 5 24.01 -26.38 21.69
N LEU A 6 23.30 -26.89 20.69
CA LEU A 6 22.08 -26.29 20.15
C LEU A 6 20.99 -26.17 21.24
N GLU A 7 20.96 -27.13 22.18
CA GLU A 7 20.02 -27.13 23.31
C GLU A 7 20.30 -25.99 24.29
N THR A 8 21.57 -25.70 24.57
CA THR A 8 21.98 -24.58 25.42
C THR A 8 21.62 -23.25 24.77
N LEU A 9 21.79 -23.12 23.44
CA LEU A 9 21.38 -21.95 22.68
C LEU A 9 19.85 -21.76 22.69
N ILE A 10 19.09 -22.84 22.50
CA ILE A 10 17.63 -22.80 22.51
C ILE A 10 17.11 -22.47 23.92
N SER A 11 17.67 -23.06 24.97
CA SER A 11 17.27 -22.78 26.35
C SER A 11 17.64 -21.35 26.78
N GLN A 12 18.81 -20.86 26.36
CA GLN A 12 19.19 -19.46 26.58
C GLN A 12 18.28 -18.50 25.81
N ALA A 13 17.93 -18.82 24.56
CA ALA A 13 16.99 -18.04 23.78
C ALA A 13 15.59 -18.04 24.40
N TYR A 14 15.14 -19.17 24.91
CA TYR A 14 13.84 -19.30 25.58
C TYR A 14 13.77 -18.53 26.89
N ASN A 15 14.83 -18.57 27.71
CA ASN A 15 14.92 -17.85 28.98
C ASN A 15 15.19 -16.35 28.81
N THR A 16 15.63 -15.91 27.62
CA THR A 16 15.89 -14.50 27.27
C THR A 16 14.82 -13.91 26.34
N LEU A 17 13.77 -14.67 26.01
CA LEU A 17 12.58 -14.19 25.31
C LEU A 17 11.72 -13.31 26.25
N ASP A 18 12.37 -12.33 26.88
CA ASP A 18 11.69 -11.19 27.49
C ASP A 18 10.81 -10.53 26.45
N TYR A 19 9.70 -9.97 26.86
CA TYR A 19 8.72 -9.23 26.01
C TYR A 19 9.38 -8.24 25.03
N TRP A 20 10.57 -7.76 25.32
CA TRP A 20 11.36 -6.82 24.53
C TRP A 20 11.92 -7.42 23.23
N PHE A 21 12.14 -8.74 23.16
CA PHE A 21 12.59 -9.41 21.94
C PHE A 21 11.58 -9.29 20.80
N TRP A 22 10.30 -9.25 21.15
CA TRP A 22 9.21 -9.11 20.19
C TRP A 22 9.04 -7.69 19.66
N ALA A 23 9.61 -6.68 20.31
CA ALA A 23 9.43 -5.28 19.93
C ALA A 23 9.86 -4.97 18.47
N PRO A 24 10.99 -5.47 17.93
CA PRO A 24 11.34 -5.30 16.52
C PRO A 24 10.33 -5.94 15.57
N ILE A 25 9.84 -7.13 15.88
CA ILE A 25 8.85 -7.87 15.07
C ILE A 25 7.51 -7.10 15.09
N LEU A 26 7.05 -6.69 16.27
CA LEU A 26 5.82 -5.89 16.43
C LEU A 26 5.94 -4.54 15.72
N SER A 27 7.10 -3.91 15.75
CA SER A 27 7.38 -2.67 15.02
C SER A 27 7.24 -2.88 13.50
N TRP A 28 7.76 -3.98 12.96
CA TRP A 28 7.63 -4.32 11.55
C TRP A 28 6.17 -4.57 11.15
N ILE A 29 5.43 -5.34 11.96
CA ILE A 29 4.00 -5.59 11.76
C ILE A 29 3.22 -4.28 11.86
N GLY A 30 3.55 -3.42 12.83
CA GLY A 30 2.97 -2.09 13.00
C GLY A 30 3.17 -1.19 11.78
N LEU A 31 4.40 -1.14 11.24
CA LEU A 31 4.71 -0.41 10.00
C LEU A 31 3.89 -0.92 8.81
N TYR A 32 3.86 -2.24 8.61
CA TYR A 32 3.07 -2.85 7.55
C TYR A 32 1.59 -2.51 7.68
N PHE A 33 1.02 -2.71 8.87
CA PHE A 33 -0.38 -2.40 9.15
C PHE A 33 -0.68 -0.93 8.90
N TRP A 34 0.14 -0.01 9.41
CA TRP A 34 -0.02 1.42 9.21
C TRP A 34 -0.06 1.79 7.73
N PHE A 35 0.94 1.37 6.96
CA PHE A 35 1.00 1.74 5.56
C PHE A 35 -0.13 1.13 4.73
N PHE A 36 -0.49 -0.12 4.96
CA PHE A 36 -1.49 -0.79 4.13
C PHE A 36 -2.94 -0.67 4.64
N ARG A 37 -3.16 -0.34 5.91
CA ARG A 37 -4.51 -0.15 6.45
C ARG A 37 -4.87 1.31 6.67
N VAL A 38 -3.91 2.16 7.02
CA VAL A 38 -4.16 3.56 7.36
C VAL A 38 -3.74 4.50 6.22
N SER A 39 -2.50 4.42 5.77
CA SER A 39 -1.96 5.37 4.76
C SER A 39 -2.46 5.09 3.35
N TYR A 40 -2.60 3.83 2.96
CA TYR A 40 -3.06 3.47 1.63
C TYR A 40 -4.45 4.03 1.25
N PRO A 41 -5.51 3.97 2.08
CA PRO A 41 -6.77 4.65 1.78
C PRO A 41 -6.62 6.16 1.66
N ARG A 42 -5.73 6.79 2.45
CA ARG A 42 -5.43 8.24 2.35
C ARG A 42 -4.76 8.59 1.03
N TYR A 43 -3.82 7.78 0.55
CA TYR A 43 -3.22 7.98 -0.77
C TYR A 43 -4.25 7.86 -1.89
N LEU A 44 -5.16 6.91 -1.76
CA LEU A 44 -6.23 6.73 -2.73
C LEU A 44 -7.14 7.96 -2.80
N ARG A 45 -7.58 8.52 -1.67
CA ARG A 45 -8.35 9.76 -1.62
C ARG A 45 -7.60 10.92 -2.26
N LYS A 46 -6.29 11.05 -1.97
CA LYS A 46 -5.48 12.09 -2.62
C LYS A 46 -5.43 11.94 -4.14
N LEU A 47 -5.36 10.71 -4.67
CA LEU A 47 -5.39 10.47 -6.11
C LEU A 47 -6.73 10.87 -6.72
N VAL A 48 -7.83 10.52 -6.06
CA VAL A 48 -9.19 10.90 -6.47
C VAL A 48 -9.34 12.41 -6.52
N ASN A 49 -8.87 13.13 -5.50
CA ASN A 49 -8.96 14.59 -5.41
C ASN A 49 -8.08 15.30 -6.46
N LYS A 50 -6.99 14.68 -6.92
CA LYS A 50 -6.15 15.23 -7.99
C LYS A 50 -6.71 15.03 -9.39
N GLY A 51 -7.77 14.23 -9.53
CA GLY A 51 -8.46 14.00 -10.79
C GLY A 51 -7.87 12.89 -11.65
N VAL A 52 -8.57 12.60 -12.74
CA VAL A 52 -8.34 11.44 -13.60
C VAL A 52 -7.00 11.46 -14.32
N LYS A 53 -6.41 12.63 -14.59
CA LYS A 53 -5.07 12.74 -15.20
C LYS A 53 -4.01 11.96 -14.42
N TRP A 54 -4.19 11.80 -13.12
CA TRP A 54 -3.30 11.01 -12.25
C TRP A 54 -3.54 9.49 -12.30
N ALA A 55 -4.68 9.06 -12.80
CA ALA A 55 -4.92 7.64 -13.06
C ALA A 55 -4.11 7.15 -14.25
N ILE A 56 -3.95 8.01 -15.27
CA ILE A 56 -3.29 7.67 -16.53
C ILE A 56 -1.76 7.73 -16.38
N MET A 57 -1.25 8.74 -15.69
CA MET A 57 0.20 8.90 -15.45
C MET A 57 0.47 9.39 -14.02
N PRO A 58 0.50 8.51 -13.04
CA PRO A 58 0.83 8.90 -11.67
C PRO A 58 2.30 9.27 -11.56
N LYS A 59 2.60 10.57 -11.60
CA LYS A 59 3.94 11.09 -11.30
C LYS A 59 4.14 11.07 -9.78
N TRP A 60 4.85 10.09 -9.30
CA TRP A 60 5.16 9.92 -7.89
C TRP A 60 6.37 10.75 -7.46
N LYS A 61 6.18 12.02 -7.25
CA LYS A 61 7.14 12.82 -6.50
C LYS A 61 6.73 12.75 -5.02
N GLY A 62 7.53 12.01 -4.25
CA GLY A 62 7.77 12.16 -2.83
C GLY A 62 6.64 12.64 -1.90
N TYR A 63 5.48 11.99 -1.85
CA TYR A 63 4.46 12.36 -0.87
C TYR A 63 4.58 11.49 0.40
N TRP A 64 5.47 11.90 1.28
CA TRP A 64 5.37 11.48 2.66
C TRP A 64 4.30 12.33 3.34
N LEU A 65 3.36 11.68 4.01
CA LEU A 65 2.48 12.38 4.93
C LEU A 65 3.26 12.61 6.22
N PRO A 66 3.15 13.76 6.88
CA PRO A 66 3.84 14.03 8.13
C PRO A 66 3.63 12.94 9.18
N LEU A 67 2.40 12.41 9.29
CA LEU A 67 2.08 11.29 10.17
C LEU A 67 2.80 9.98 9.79
N ASP A 68 3.07 9.73 8.51
CA ASP A 68 3.81 8.55 8.07
C ASP A 68 5.27 8.64 8.50
N ILE A 69 5.86 9.84 8.41
CA ILE A 69 7.23 10.11 8.88
C ILE A 69 7.30 9.91 10.39
N LEU A 70 6.40 10.55 11.13
CA LEU A 70 6.36 10.45 12.59
C LEU A 70 6.21 9.00 13.03
N PHE A 71 5.27 8.26 12.44
CA PHE A 71 5.05 6.87 12.80
C PHE A 71 6.26 5.99 12.48
N THR A 72 6.92 6.21 11.33
CA THR A 72 8.14 5.47 10.96
C THR A 72 9.29 5.76 11.93
N LEU A 73 9.47 7.01 12.35
CA LEU A 73 10.47 7.40 13.34
C LEU A 73 10.19 6.76 14.70
N LEU A 74 8.94 6.80 15.17
CA LEU A 74 8.56 6.16 16.43
C LEU A 74 8.80 4.65 16.40
N MET A 75 8.49 3.96 15.29
CA MET A 75 8.77 2.53 15.16
C MET A 75 10.28 2.24 15.10
N ALA A 76 11.07 3.10 14.46
CA ALA A 76 12.52 2.98 14.43
C ALA A 76 13.12 3.11 15.84
N LEU A 77 12.69 4.11 16.61
CA LEU A 77 13.12 4.31 18.00
C LEU A 77 12.68 3.16 18.89
N PHE A 78 11.41 2.75 18.78
CA PHE A 78 10.86 1.65 19.58
C PHE A 78 11.58 0.33 19.33
N SER A 79 12.10 0.09 18.12
CA SER A 79 12.89 -1.09 17.80
C SER A 79 14.36 -0.97 18.18
N ALA A 80 14.91 0.24 18.23
CA ALA A 80 16.32 0.47 18.61
C ALA A 80 16.59 0.14 20.07
N VAL A 81 15.67 0.50 20.99
CA VAL A 81 15.83 0.24 22.43
C VAL A 81 16.05 -1.24 22.77
N PRO A 82 15.18 -2.18 22.33
CA PRO A 82 15.42 -3.60 22.60
C PRO A 82 16.63 -4.13 21.85
N ALA A 83 16.97 -3.59 20.68
CA ALA A 83 18.19 -3.96 19.97
C ALA A 83 19.46 -3.57 20.75
N ILE A 84 19.49 -2.38 21.34
CA ILE A 84 20.57 -1.92 22.22
C ILE A 84 20.74 -2.90 23.39
N TRP A 85 19.63 -3.22 24.04
CA TRP A 85 19.66 -4.14 25.19
C TRP A 85 20.12 -5.55 24.79
N ALA A 86 19.62 -6.11 23.69
CA ALA A 86 20.02 -7.43 23.20
C ALA A 86 21.51 -7.47 22.83
N ILE A 87 22.04 -6.45 22.17
CA ILE A 87 23.44 -6.36 21.77
C ILE A 87 24.36 -6.29 23.01
N GLN A 88 24.00 -5.49 24.01
CA GLN A 88 24.75 -5.43 25.27
C GLN A 88 24.75 -6.76 26.03
N LYS A 89 23.57 -7.40 26.13
CA LYS A 89 23.42 -8.61 26.93
C LYS A 89 24.01 -9.86 26.26
N TRP A 90 23.96 -9.96 24.94
CA TRP A 90 24.28 -11.19 24.22
C TRP A 90 25.66 -11.20 23.57
N LEU A 91 26.11 -10.02 23.09
CA LEU A 91 27.31 -9.90 22.28
C LEU A 91 28.42 -9.15 22.99
N ASP A 92 28.14 -8.61 24.19
CA ASP A 92 29.07 -7.76 24.96
C ASP A 92 29.62 -6.56 24.15
N PHE A 93 28.85 -6.13 23.16
CA PHE A 93 29.19 -4.99 22.32
C PHE A 93 28.74 -3.66 22.95
N PRO A 94 29.43 -2.56 22.66
CA PRO A 94 29.01 -1.24 23.10
C PRO A 94 27.57 -0.92 22.64
N TRP A 95 26.83 -0.26 23.51
CA TRP A 95 25.41 0.08 23.32
C TRP A 95 25.09 0.81 22.02
N TYR A 96 26.02 1.60 21.49
CA TYR A 96 25.82 2.37 20.27
C TYR A 96 25.63 1.52 19.01
N TYR A 97 26.05 0.23 19.02
CA TYR A 97 25.75 -0.69 17.92
C TYR A 97 24.25 -0.97 17.78
N GLY A 98 23.48 -0.86 18.86
CA GLY A 98 22.02 -1.01 18.81
C GLY A 98 21.34 0.03 17.92
N PHE A 99 21.89 1.24 17.82
CA PHE A 99 21.35 2.27 16.94
C PHE A 99 21.51 1.93 15.44
N ALA A 100 22.44 1.04 15.08
CA ALA A 100 22.58 0.59 13.69
C ALA A 100 21.32 -0.13 13.16
N VAL A 101 20.44 -0.62 14.05
CA VAL A 101 19.17 -1.23 13.68
C VAL A 101 18.13 -0.17 13.24
N SER A 102 18.20 1.05 13.75
CA SER A 102 17.24 2.12 13.39
C SER A 102 17.17 2.44 11.91
N PRO A 103 18.30 2.55 11.15
CA PRO A 103 18.25 2.78 9.71
C PRO A 103 17.52 1.68 8.93
N LEU A 104 17.59 0.42 9.40
CA LEU A 104 16.86 -0.69 8.78
C LEU A 104 15.36 -0.46 8.84
N PHE A 105 14.80 -0.03 9.98
CA PHE A 105 13.39 0.29 10.14
C PHE A 105 12.97 1.52 9.34
N LEU A 106 13.86 2.51 9.22
CA LEU A 106 13.62 3.66 8.32
C LEU A 106 13.53 3.22 6.87
N LEU A 107 14.44 2.36 6.40
CA LEU A 107 14.39 1.79 5.05
C LEU A 107 13.12 0.96 4.82
N LEU A 108 12.73 0.11 5.77
CA LEU A 108 11.47 -0.62 5.70
C LEU A 108 10.26 0.31 5.61
N GLY A 109 10.24 1.38 6.38
CA GLY A 109 9.21 2.42 6.30
C GLY A 109 9.14 3.04 4.90
N ILE A 110 10.29 3.36 4.28
CA ILE A 110 10.37 3.87 2.90
C ILE A 110 9.79 2.86 1.92
N VAL A 111 10.19 1.59 2.01
CA VAL A 111 9.73 0.52 1.13
C VAL A 111 8.22 0.31 1.26
N PHE A 112 7.68 0.25 2.48
CA PHE A 112 6.25 0.08 2.70
C PHE A 112 5.43 1.28 2.23
N CYS A 113 5.90 2.50 2.51
CA CYS A 113 5.28 3.72 2.00
C CYS A 113 5.20 3.69 0.46
N HIS A 114 6.31 3.39 -0.20
CA HIS A 114 6.37 3.34 -1.66
C HIS A 114 5.48 2.24 -2.23
N SER A 115 5.49 1.04 -1.62
CA SER A 115 4.63 -0.07 -2.01
C SER A 115 3.15 0.26 -1.85
N ALA A 116 2.76 0.88 -0.74
CA ALA A 116 1.38 1.31 -0.51
C ALA A 116 0.92 2.33 -1.54
N LYS A 117 1.77 3.31 -1.88
CA LYS A 117 1.48 4.30 -2.93
C LYS A 117 1.33 3.64 -4.30
N ARG A 118 2.26 2.75 -4.68
CA ARG A 118 2.19 2.02 -5.95
C ARG A 118 0.91 1.17 -6.04
N LYS A 119 0.55 0.50 -4.96
CA LYS A 119 -0.69 -0.29 -4.90
C LYS A 119 -1.92 0.59 -5.08
N ALA A 120 -1.97 1.75 -4.42
CA ALA A 120 -3.06 2.72 -4.57
C ALA A 120 -3.19 3.20 -6.02
N ALA A 121 -2.06 3.53 -6.67
CA ALA A 121 -2.04 3.96 -8.07
C ALA A 121 -2.54 2.90 -9.02
N ARG A 122 -1.99 1.68 -8.89
CA ARG A 122 -2.38 0.56 -9.77
C ARG A 122 -3.88 0.26 -9.68
N LEU A 123 -4.44 0.30 -8.46
CA LEU A 123 -5.87 0.08 -8.29
C LEU A 123 -6.71 1.20 -8.87
N TYR A 124 -6.29 2.44 -8.70
CA TYR A 124 -6.99 3.59 -9.28
C TYR A 124 -6.95 3.55 -10.80
N GLN A 125 -5.78 3.24 -11.39
CA GLN A 125 -5.64 3.04 -12.85
C GLN A 125 -6.52 1.89 -13.35
N SER A 126 -6.49 0.74 -12.67
CA SER A 126 -7.29 -0.42 -13.06
C SER A 126 -8.79 -0.11 -13.03
N ALA A 127 -9.26 0.64 -12.03
CA ALA A 127 -10.65 1.08 -11.94
C ALA A 127 -11.03 2.06 -13.09
N TYR A 128 -10.13 2.98 -13.42
CA TYR A 128 -10.32 3.89 -14.55
C TYR A 128 -10.39 3.15 -15.88
N PHE A 129 -9.46 2.21 -16.14
CA PHE A 129 -9.46 1.42 -17.38
C PHE A 129 -10.66 0.48 -17.49
N TYR A 130 -11.18 0.00 -16.36
CA TYR A 130 -12.44 -0.73 -16.37
C TYR A 130 -13.61 0.15 -16.85
N GLU A 131 -13.73 1.37 -16.30
CA GLU A 131 -14.78 2.31 -16.71
C GLU A 131 -14.61 2.75 -18.17
N TYR A 132 -13.37 2.99 -18.60
CA TYR A 132 -13.08 3.32 -20.00
C TYR A 132 -13.54 2.21 -20.96
N ARG A 133 -13.22 0.95 -20.66
CA ARG A 133 -13.67 -0.19 -21.48
C ARG A 133 -15.18 -0.30 -21.51
N ARG A 134 -15.84 -0.08 -20.37
CA ARG A 134 -17.30 -0.10 -20.30
C ARG A 134 -17.93 0.99 -21.18
N VAL A 135 -17.47 2.21 -21.08
CA VAL A 135 -17.98 3.34 -21.87
C VAL A 135 -17.71 3.15 -23.36
N ARG A 136 -16.51 2.67 -23.71
CA ARG A 136 -16.15 2.37 -25.11
C ARG A 136 -17.09 1.32 -25.70
N TYR A 137 -17.32 0.24 -24.98
CA TYR A 137 -18.26 -0.79 -25.40
C TYR A 137 -19.69 -0.26 -25.57
N GLU A 138 -20.20 0.49 -24.59
CA GLU A 138 -21.52 1.13 -24.70
C GLU A 138 -21.59 2.05 -25.93
N SER A 139 -20.50 2.71 -26.27
CA SER A 139 -20.38 3.55 -27.47
C SER A 139 -20.45 2.72 -28.77
N GLU A 140 -19.72 1.61 -28.81
CA GLU A 140 -19.68 0.73 -29.99
C GLU A 140 -21.04 0.07 -30.23
N VAL A 141 -21.72 -0.38 -29.17
CA VAL A 141 -23.04 -1.05 -29.31
C VAL A 141 -24.18 -0.07 -29.61
N LYS A 142 -24.16 1.12 -28.98
CA LYS A 142 -25.26 2.09 -29.10
C LYS A 142 -25.02 3.18 -30.13
N GLY A 143 -23.82 3.25 -30.71
CA GLY A 143 -23.44 4.29 -31.67
C GLY A 143 -23.48 5.72 -31.11
N ILE A 144 -23.34 5.88 -29.76
CA ILE A 144 -23.58 7.14 -29.08
C ILE A 144 -22.46 8.15 -29.31
N PHE A 145 -21.21 7.71 -29.35
CA PHE A 145 -20.04 8.58 -29.47
C PHE A 145 -19.38 8.38 -30.84
N ARG A 146 -19.12 9.53 -31.51
CA ARG A 146 -18.52 9.52 -32.86
C ARG A 146 -16.98 9.57 -32.84
N SER A 147 -16.40 10.02 -31.73
CA SER A 147 -14.94 10.18 -31.61
C SER A 147 -14.37 9.54 -30.35
N GLU A 148 -13.11 9.12 -30.42
CA GLU A 148 -12.36 8.60 -29.25
C GLU A 148 -12.23 9.65 -28.14
N THR A 149 -12.18 10.94 -28.50
CA THR A 149 -12.15 12.06 -27.54
C THR A 149 -13.45 12.16 -26.75
N ASP A 150 -14.59 11.90 -27.37
CA ASP A 150 -15.89 11.90 -26.69
C ASP A 150 -16.00 10.76 -25.72
N VAL A 151 -15.52 9.55 -26.09
CA VAL A 151 -15.44 8.38 -25.21
C VAL A 151 -14.58 8.68 -23.99
N GLN A 152 -13.40 9.31 -24.20
CA GLN A 152 -12.51 9.68 -23.10
C GLN A 152 -13.15 10.72 -22.16
N ASN A 153 -13.74 11.76 -22.71
CA ASN A 153 -14.40 12.82 -21.93
C ASN A 153 -15.58 12.25 -21.12
N HIS A 154 -16.40 11.43 -21.74
CA HIS A 154 -17.52 10.78 -21.06
C HIS A 154 -17.04 9.81 -19.97
N THR A 155 -15.96 9.06 -20.22
CA THR A 155 -15.33 8.19 -19.21
C THR A 155 -14.87 8.98 -18.00
N VAL A 156 -14.19 10.12 -18.23
CA VAL A 156 -13.73 11.01 -17.15
C VAL A 156 -14.90 11.52 -16.33
N TRP A 157 -15.94 11.97 -16.99
CA TRP A 157 -17.16 12.47 -16.33
C TRP A 157 -17.86 11.37 -15.52
N SER A 158 -18.15 10.24 -16.14
CA SER A 158 -18.82 9.09 -15.51
C SER A 158 -18.04 8.55 -14.31
N PHE A 159 -16.72 8.34 -14.48
CA PHE A 159 -15.83 7.87 -13.43
C PHE A 159 -15.78 8.84 -12.25
N THR A 160 -15.63 10.15 -12.53
CA THR A 160 -15.61 11.19 -11.48
C THR A 160 -16.93 11.23 -10.72
N LYS A 161 -18.08 11.16 -11.41
CA LYS A 161 -19.40 11.14 -10.79
C LYS A 161 -19.57 9.94 -9.85
N LYS A 162 -19.15 8.75 -10.31
CA LYS A 162 -19.23 7.52 -9.52
C LYS A 162 -18.30 7.56 -8.29
N LEU A 163 -17.08 8.11 -8.44
CA LEU A 163 -16.16 8.26 -7.31
C LEU A 163 -16.69 9.23 -6.26
N LYS A 164 -17.23 10.39 -6.65
CA LYS A 164 -17.85 11.36 -5.73
C LYS A 164 -19.03 10.73 -4.99
N ASN A 165 -19.87 9.99 -5.70
CA ASN A 165 -20.98 9.28 -5.07
C ASN A 165 -20.49 8.21 -4.07
N ALA A 166 -19.50 7.42 -4.44
CA ALA A 166 -18.90 6.41 -3.54
C ALA A 166 -18.21 7.05 -2.32
N GLU A 167 -17.60 8.22 -2.48
CA GLU A 167 -16.99 8.98 -1.39
C GLU A 167 -18.03 9.52 -0.43
N ALA A 168 -19.12 10.11 -0.94
CA ALA A 168 -20.25 10.62 -0.14
C ALA A 168 -20.86 9.52 0.75
N HIS A 169 -20.86 8.25 0.29
CA HIS A 169 -21.36 7.13 1.06
C HIS A 169 -20.27 6.40 1.88
N GLY A 170 -19.04 6.93 2.00
CA GLY A 170 -17.92 6.30 2.69
C GLY A 170 -17.45 4.96 2.07
N ARG A 171 -17.89 4.65 0.86
CA ARG A 171 -17.63 3.36 0.18
C ARG A 171 -16.54 3.44 -0.90
N LEU A 172 -15.80 4.54 -0.98
CA LEU A 172 -14.80 4.79 -2.02
C LEU A 172 -13.82 3.62 -2.17
N TRP A 173 -13.30 3.11 -1.05
CA TRP A 173 -12.38 1.98 -1.03
C TRP A 173 -12.99 0.69 -1.60
N LYS A 174 -14.19 0.35 -1.13
CA LYS A 174 -14.89 -0.87 -1.59
C LYS A 174 -15.18 -0.78 -3.08
N TYR A 175 -15.62 0.40 -3.54
CA TYR A 175 -15.94 0.67 -4.94
C TYR A 175 -14.71 0.49 -5.85
N ILE A 176 -13.59 1.15 -5.56
CA ILE A 176 -12.37 1.05 -6.37
C ILE A 176 -11.82 -0.37 -6.38
N ASN A 177 -11.84 -1.06 -5.23
CA ASN A 177 -11.41 -2.46 -5.17
C ASN A 177 -12.32 -3.39 -5.99
N ALA A 178 -13.63 -3.19 -5.96
CA ALA A 178 -14.56 -3.96 -6.74
C ALA A 178 -14.31 -3.77 -8.25
N MET A 179 -14.18 -2.52 -8.70
CA MET A 179 -13.89 -2.21 -10.11
C MET A 179 -12.54 -2.74 -10.55
N ALA A 180 -11.49 -2.61 -9.73
CA ALA A 180 -10.15 -3.09 -10.06
C ALA A 180 -10.05 -4.63 -10.12
N LYS A 181 -10.90 -5.33 -9.34
CA LYS A 181 -10.96 -6.80 -9.34
C LYS A 181 -11.78 -7.36 -10.48
N THR A 182 -12.70 -6.58 -11.05
CA THR A 182 -13.52 -6.99 -12.17
C THR A 182 -12.67 -7.05 -13.43
N LYS A 183 -11.84 -8.08 -13.52
CA LYS A 183 -11.05 -8.39 -14.73
C LYS A 183 -11.91 -8.93 -15.87
N LYS A 184 -13.15 -9.31 -15.60
CA LYS A 184 -14.05 -9.89 -16.58
C LYS A 184 -14.81 -8.76 -17.27
N ILE A 185 -14.67 -8.70 -18.58
CA ILE A 185 -15.67 -8.13 -19.46
C ILE A 185 -16.97 -8.87 -19.09
N PRO A 186 -18.09 -8.18 -18.85
CA PRO A 186 -19.37 -8.85 -18.61
C PRO A 186 -19.59 -9.93 -19.65
N PRO A 187 -20.12 -11.12 -19.30
CA PRO A 187 -20.29 -12.24 -20.24
C PRO A 187 -21.15 -11.88 -21.45
N ASP A 188 -22.09 -10.99 -21.31
CA ASP A 188 -22.92 -10.38 -22.34
C ASP A 188 -22.09 -9.62 -23.40
N VAL A 189 -20.92 -9.12 -23.02
CA VAL A 189 -19.98 -8.40 -23.89
C VAL A 189 -19.10 -9.36 -24.67
N LEU A 190 -18.69 -10.48 -24.05
CA LEU A 190 -17.91 -11.53 -24.72
C LEU A 190 -18.76 -12.29 -25.76
N ALA A 191 -20.04 -12.50 -25.50
CA ALA A 191 -20.91 -13.17 -26.44
C ALA A 191 -21.13 -12.39 -27.73
N GLN A 192 -21.04 -11.07 -27.72
CA GLN A 192 -21.24 -10.19 -28.88
C GLN A 192 -19.97 -9.87 -29.66
N THR A 193 -18.79 -10.12 -29.12
CA THR A 193 -17.50 -9.95 -29.82
C THR A 193 -17.03 -11.21 -30.55
N MET A 194 -17.78 -12.32 -30.45
CA MET A 194 -17.47 -13.58 -31.12
C MET A 194 -18.41 -13.87 -32.32
N ILE A 195 -19.23 -12.90 -32.72
CA ILE A 195 -20.00 -12.91 -33.97
C ILE A 195 -19.37 -11.90 -34.93
#